data_16d9fe51e64e331731b7d279c5d14240
#
_entry.id   16d9fe51e64e331731b7d279c5d14240
#
_cell.length_a   1.000
_cell.length_b   1.000
_cell.length_c   1.000
_cell.angle_alpha   90.00
_cell.angle_beta   90.00
_cell.angle_gamma   90.00
#
_symmetry.space_group_name_H-M   'P 1'
#
loop_
_entity.id
_entity.type
_entity.pdbx_description
1 polymer ?
#
loop_
_entity_poly.entity_id
_entity_poly.type
_entity_poly.pdbx_seq_one_letter_code
_entity_poly.pdbx_strand_id
1 'polypeptide(L)'
;MSIFKDQFPRIGVSGQSTGYTIDQSIRFNDDDSGRMGRTPSSETNRRTWTFSAWVKRGNLDSSGNKFIFSRAEASKAAYIGFYQDDLTYAAAGGSLEVNLVTDRKFRDPSAWYHIVIAQDTTQAVSRERVRIYVNGVRETSFSSETYPSENYQGYFNTTSLHDIGVSRPSGSISGYFDGYMAEINFLDGYAYDPSYFGEFKENTDIWIPKEYTGSYGTNGFYITGSNSSALGEDFSGNDNDYTTGGLATHDQVLDSPTNNFVVMSSIDFTYDAIRNGNLETIGGNNNKGGRGTFGFSSGKFYWEMLATTVSDGYPGSGVVYDEFDPDMPAAYAGGGTNHGAGASHNQAIWYKQSSSGSTYGSIASSGDILQYAVDRDNNKIYWGVNGTYRNSGDPAGGSGAVASSLTHYGDWMPYVNHGSNAGSSAGTFNFGQDGTFEIGRASCRERV
;
A
#
# COMPACT_ATOMS: atom_id res chain seq x y z
N MET A 1 -4.89 -6.83 23.22
CA MET A 1 -4.94 -5.37 23.21
C MET A 1 -3.50 -4.91 23.00
N SER A 2 -3.14 -4.40 21.85
CA SER A 2 -1.73 -4.13 21.50
C SER A 2 -1.24 -2.93 22.29
N ILE A 3 -0.17 -3.09 23.06
CA ILE A 3 0.50 -2.01 23.83
C ILE A 3 1.01 -0.90 22.91
N PHE A 4 1.19 -1.19 21.62
CA PHE A 4 1.58 -0.21 20.62
C PHE A 4 0.46 0.76 20.23
N LYS A 5 -0.80 0.47 20.55
CA LYS A 5 -1.91 1.40 20.26
C LYS A 5 -1.79 2.74 20.97
N ASP A 6 -1.12 2.79 22.12
CA ASP A 6 -1.12 3.96 23.00
C ASP A 6 0.27 4.57 23.27
N GLN A 7 1.37 3.91 22.85
CA GLN A 7 2.73 4.37 23.19
C GLN A 7 3.58 4.85 22.01
N PHE A 8 3.15 4.60 20.78
CA PHE A 8 3.87 5.10 19.60
C PHE A 8 2.99 6.11 18.88
N PRO A 9 3.49 7.34 18.65
CA PRO A 9 2.82 8.25 17.76
C PRO A 9 2.71 7.53 16.39
N ARG A 10 1.50 7.42 15.91
CA ARG A 10 1.23 6.86 14.58
C ARG A 10 1.86 7.80 13.58
N ILE A 11 2.91 7.35 12.91
CA ILE A 11 3.53 8.14 11.84
C ILE A 11 2.54 8.14 10.69
N GLY A 12 2.12 9.35 10.30
CA GLY A 12 1.15 9.51 9.22
C GLY A 12 -0.29 9.49 9.69
N VAL A 13 -0.59 9.98 10.89
CA VAL A 13 -1.99 10.29 11.26
C VAL A 13 -2.48 11.41 10.33
N SER A 14 -2.96 11.03 9.17
CA SER A 14 -3.94 11.85 8.47
C SER A 14 -5.15 11.94 9.38
N GLY A 15 -5.23 13.05 10.11
CA GLY A 15 -6.32 13.42 10.96
C GLY A 15 -7.03 12.32 11.73
N GLN A 16 -6.89 12.30 13.05
CA GLN A 16 -7.84 11.51 13.86
C GLN A 16 -9.26 11.93 13.44
N SER A 17 -9.96 11.00 12.79
CA SER A 17 -11.39 11.13 12.59
C SER A 17 -12.02 11.13 13.98
N THR A 18 -12.78 12.14 14.28
CA THR A 18 -13.68 12.12 15.45
C THR A 18 -14.95 11.30 15.15
N GLY A 19 -14.97 10.57 14.02
CA GLY A 19 -16.12 9.86 13.47
C GLY A 19 -15.76 8.46 13.00
N TYR A 20 -15.97 8.21 11.72
CA TYR A 20 -15.82 6.90 11.09
C TYR A 20 -14.34 6.48 10.94
N THR A 21 -14.00 5.25 11.34
CA THR A 21 -12.66 4.67 11.20
C THR A 21 -12.69 3.45 10.30
N ILE A 22 -11.70 3.33 9.45
CA ILE A 22 -11.44 2.15 8.63
C ILE A 22 -10.34 1.35 9.33
N ASP A 23 -10.67 0.19 9.88
CA ASP A 23 -9.76 -0.57 10.75
C ASP A 23 -8.75 -1.38 9.95
N GLN A 24 -9.05 -1.75 8.71
CA GLN A 24 -8.21 -2.59 7.85
C GLN A 24 -8.41 -2.29 6.37
N SER A 25 -7.50 -2.82 5.57
CA SER A 25 -7.61 -2.88 4.12
C SER A 25 -7.26 -4.26 3.59
N ILE A 26 -7.44 -4.45 2.30
CA ILE A 26 -7.02 -5.64 1.56
C ILE A 26 -5.77 -5.28 0.77
N ARG A 27 -4.68 -6.01 1.02
CA ARG A 27 -3.45 -5.92 0.24
C ARG A 27 -3.55 -6.81 -0.99
N PHE A 28 -3.31 -6.22 -2.15
CA PHE A 28 -3.17 -6.92 -3.42
C PHE A 28 -1.70 -7.00 -3.78
N ASN A 29 -1.23 -8.21 -4.07
CA ASN A 29 0.11 -8.47 -4.57
C ASN A 29 -0.02 -9.01 -6.00
N ASP A 30 0.60 -8.34 -6.97
CA ASP A 30 0.53 -8.75 -8.37
C ASP A 30 1.31 -10.05 -8.65
N ASP A 31 2.37 -10.34 -7.87
CA ASP A 31 3.12 -11.59 -7.97
C ASP A 31 2.35 -12.82 -7.46
N ASP A 32 1.46 -12.66 -6.48
CA ASP A 32 0.55 -13.70 -6.00
C ASP A 32 -0.73 -13.82 -6.83
N SER A 33 -0.86 -12.94 -7.83
CA SER A 33 -2.06 -12.89 -8.67
C SER A 33 -3.34 -12.52 -7.89
N GLY A 34 -3.20 -11.63 -6.90
CA GLY A 34 -4.28 -11.16 -6.03
C GLY A 34 -5.44 -10.54 -6.80
N ARG A 35 -6.65 -11.08 -6.64
CA ARG A 35 -7.86 -10.63 -7.34
C ARG A 35 -9.12 -11.11 -6.68
N MET A 36 -10.25 -10.51 -7.07
CA MET A 36 -11.60 -10.97 -6.73
C MET A 36 -12.47 -10.95 -7.97
N GLY A 37 -13.42 -11.88 -8.09
CA GLY A 37 -14.31 -11.96 -9.24
C GLY A 37 -15.72 -12.39 -8.89
N ARG A 38 -16.72 -11.74 -9.53
CA ARG A 38 -18.14 -12.04 -9.37
C ARG A 38 -18.89 -11.90 -10.69
N THR A 39 -19.80 -12.83 -10.98
CA THR A 39 -20.72 -12.72 -12.09
C THR A 39 -22.14 -12.44 -11.56
N PRO A 40 -22.71 -11.25 -11.82
CA PRO A 40 -24.09 -10.96 -11.41
C PRO A 40 -25.11 -11.93 -12.05
N SER A 41 -26.12 -12.31 -11.28
CA SER A 41 -27.17 -13.22 -11.75
C SER A 41 -28.16 -12.59 -12.74
N SER A 42 -28.26 -11.27 -12.74
CA SER A 42 -29.15 -10.50 -13.63
C SER A 42 -28.51 -9.19 -14.04
N GLU A 43 -28.88 -8.72 -15.23
CA GLU A 43 -28.56 -7.36 -15.68
C GLU A 43 -29.48 -6.37 -14.98
N THR A 44 -28.89 -5.22 -14.57
CA THR A 44 -29.62 -4.16 -13.87
C THR A 44 -29.35 -2.79 -14.50
N ASN A 45 -29.18 -1.71 -13.71
CA ASN A 45 -29.00 -0.37 -14.23
C ASN A 45 -27.61 -0.16 -14.81
N ARG A 46 -27.48 -0.11 -16.13
CA ARG A 46 -26.24 0.09 -16.86
C ARG A 46 -25.95 1.56 -17.16
N ARG A 47 -26.90 2.45 -16.89
CA ARG A 47 -26.79 3.90 -17.16
C ARG A 47 -26.33 4.67 -15.94
N THR A 48 -26.76 4.22 -14.77
CA THR A 48 -26.59 4.96 -13.52
C THR A 48 -25.96 4.05 -12.47
N TRP A 49 -24.77 4.45 -11.95
CA TRP A 49 -24.06 3.72 -10.90
C TRP A 49 -22.98 4.62 -10.27
N THR A 50 -22.49 4.21 -9.11
CA THR A 50 -21.32 4.81 -8.47
C THR A 50 -20.34 3.71 -8.06
N PHE A 51 -19.07 3.89 -8.35
CA PHE A 51 -17.95 3.16 -7.75
C PHE A 51 -17.21 4.08 -6.79
N SER A 52 -16.91 3.61 -5.58
CA SER A 52 -16.13 4.33 -4.58
C SER A 52 -15.18 3.38 -3.89
N ALA A 53 -13.90 3.76 -3.77
CA ALA A 53 -12.92 3.00 -3.01
C ALA A 53 -11.79 3.92 -2.52
N TRP A 54 -11.21 3.56 -1.38
CA TRP A 54 -9.91 4.06 -0.96
C TRP A 54 -8.83 3.17 -1.51
N VAL A 55 -7.82 3.78 -2.14
CA VAL A 55 -6.76 3.08 -2.86
C VAL A 55 -5.40 3.65 -2.48
N LYS A 56 -4.45 2.79 -2.12
CA LYS A 56 -3.04 3.14 -1.94
C LYS A 56 -2.23 2.30 -2.94
N ARG A 57 -1.43 2.97 -3.78
CA ARG A 57 -0.62 2.29 -4.78
C ARG A 57 0.65 1.72 -4.16
N GLY A 58 1.00 0.51 -4.53
CA GLY A 58 2.28 -0.10 -4.23
C GLY A 58 3.30 0.19 -5.33
N ASN A 59 3.60 -0.83 -6.13
CA ASN A 59 4.53 -0.74 -7.24
C ASN A 59 4.06 0.30 -8.27
N LEU A 60 4.91 1.30 -8.54
CA LEU A 60 4.69 2.34 -9.55
C LEU A 60 5.30 1.94 -10.91
N ASP A 61 5.25 0.66 -11.26
CA ASP A 61 5.69 0.19 -12.58
C ASP A 61 4.96 0.98 -13.68
N SER A 62 5.73 1.63 -14.53
CA SER A 62 5.23 2.43 -15.65
C SER A 62 4.73 1.58 -16.82
N SER A 63 4.84 0.26 -16.74
CA SER A 63 4.43 -0.65 -17.81
C SER A 63 3.00 -1.13 -17.63
N GLY A 64 2.09 -0.67 -18.49
CA GLY A 64 0.75 -1.22 -18.64
C GLY A 64 -0.30 -0.67 -17.68
N ASN A 65 -1.46 -1.34 -17.69
CA ASN A 65 -2.59 -1.01 -16.84
C ASN A 65 -2.53 -1.76 -15.51
N LYS A 66 -2.94 -1.12 -14.43
CA LYS A 66 -3.20 -1.71 -13.11
C LYS A 66 -4.68 -1.49 -12.78
N PHE A 67 -5.47 -2.56 -12.76
CA PHE A 67 -6.93 -2.45 -12.69
C PHE A 67 -7.44 -2.47 -11.26
N ILE A 68 -8.27 -1.49 -10.91
CA ILE A 68 -9.00 -1.43 -9.64
C ILE A 68 -10.30 -2.23 -9.75
N PHE A 69 -11.11 -1.90 -10.76
CA PHE A 69 -12.40 -2.56 -11.04
C PHE A 69 -12.59 -2.70 -12.53
N SER A 70 -12.98 -3.86 -12.99
CA SER A 70 -13.15 -4.13 -14.41
C SER A 70 -14.29 -5.08 -14.72
N ARG A 71 -14.73 -5.01 -15.95
CA ARG A 71 -15.57 -6.01 -16.62
C ARG A 71 -15.02 -6.19 -18.02
N ALA A 72 -14.62 -7.38 -18.40
CA ALA A 72 -14.10 -7.66 -19.73
C ALA A 72 -14.68 -8.94 -20.31
N GLU A 73 -15.02 -8.88 -21.58
CA GLU A 73 -15.47 -9.96 -22.43
C GLU A 73 -14.85 -9.76 -23.81
N ALA A 74 -14.77 -10.78 -24.64
CA ALA A 74 -13.98 -10.81 -25.87
C ALA A 74 -14.00 -9.54 -26.76
N SER A 75 -15.10 -8.78 -26.77
CA SER A 75 -15.24 -7.55 -27.59
C SER A 75 -15.77 -6.35 -26.83
N LYS A 76 -16.00 -6.49 -25.52
CA LYS A 76 -16.58 -5.43 -24.68
C LYS A 76 -15.87 -5.38 -23.35
N ALA A 77 -15.36 -4.22 -23.01
CA ALA A 77 -14.66 -4.00 -21.75
C ALA A 77 -15.04 -2.66 -21.14
N ALA A 78 -15.07 -2.61 -19.81
CA ALA A 78 -15.03 -1.38 -19.04
C ALA A 78 -14.05 -1.57 -17.89
N TYR A 79 -13.26 -0.55 -17.57
CA TYR A 79 -12.34 -0.62 -16.47
C TYR A 79 -12.08 0.73 -15.82
N ILE A 80 -11.84 0.66 -14.53
CA ILE A 80 -11.30 1.72 -13.68
C ILE A 80 -9.92 1.23 -13.22
N GLY A 81 -8.89 2.06 -13.37
CA GLY A 81 -7.54 1.67 -12.99
C GLY A 81 -6.52 2.74 -13.29
N PHE A 82 -5.25 2.39 -13.15
CA PHE A 82 -4.14 3.26 -13.51
C PHE A 82 -3.51 2.77 -14.83
N TYR A 83 -3.35 3.69 -15.77
CA TYR A 83 -2.46 3.52 -16.92
C TYR A 83 -1.21 4.31 -16.65
N GLN A 84 -0.10 3.62 -16.42
CA GLN A 84 1.08 4.23 -15.84
C GLN A 84 0.71 4.89 -14.49
N ASP A 85 0.76 6.23 -14.42
CA ASP A 85 0.41 6.99 -13.21
C ASP A 85 -0.94 7.71 -13.28
N ASP A 86 -1.66 7.58 -14.39
CA ASP A 86 -2.92 8.30 -14.64
C ASP A 86 -4.11 7.45 -14.23
N LEU A 87 -5.06 8.04 -13.49
CA LEU A 87 -6.35 7.39 -13.26
C LEU A 87 -7.16 7.40 -14.55
N THR A 88 -7.63 6.23 -14.94
CA THR A 88 -8.38 6.02 -16.18
C THR A 88 -9.71 5.35 -15.89
N TYR A 89 -10.79 5.88 -16.45
CA TYR A 89 -12.02 5.14 -16.69
C TYR A 89 -12.23 5.03 -18.19
N ALA A 90 -12.26 3.80 -18.71
CA ALA A 90 -12.50 3.55 -20.11
C ALA A 90 -13.55 2.46 -20.33
N ALA A 91 -14.30 2.57 -21.43
CA ALA A 91 -15.24 1.56 -21.90
C ALA A 91 -15.22 1.48 -23.42
N ALA A 92 -15.14 0.26 -23.94
CA ALA A 92 -15.05 -0.01 -25.38
C ALA A 92 -15.85 -1.26 -25.76
N GLY A 93 -16.58 -1.19 -26.87
CA GLY A 93 -17.35 -2.30 -27.45
C GLY A 93 -17.29 -2.31 -28.98
N GLY A 94 -16.07 -2.39 -29.52
CA GLY A 94 -15.79 -2.22 -30.95
C GLY A 94 -15.34 -0.81 -31.31
N SER A 95 -15.79 0.21 -30.57
CA SER A 95 -15.27 1.57 -30.55
C SER A 95 -15.02 1.99 -29.10
N LEU A 96 -14.28 3.07 -28.91
CA LEU A 96 -14.03 3.65 -27.59
C LEU A 96 -15.19 4.59 -27.24
N GLU A 97 -16.09 4.14 -26.35
CA GLU A 97 -17.29 4.89 -25.97
C GLU A 97 -17.05 5.83 -24.77
N VAL A 98 -16.14 5.45 -23.87
CA VAL A 98 -15.70 6.26 -22.75
C VAL A 98 -14.19 6.19 -22.69
N ASN A 99 -13.53 7.34 -22.51
CA ASN A 99 -12.11 7.41 -22.22
C ASN A 99 -11.80 8.71 -21.47
N LEU A 100 -11.69 8.59 -20.17
CA LEU A 100 -11.34 9.70 -19.28
C LEU A 100 -10.03 9.34 -18.60
N VAL A 101 -8.95 10.04 -18.97
CA VAL A 101 -7.59 9.85 -18.44
C VAL A 101 -7.18 11.14 -17.76
N THR A 102 -6.91 11.13 -16.47
CA THR A 102 -6.57 12.33 -15.71
C THR A 102 -5.21 12.90 -16.10
N ASP A 103 -5.05 14.24 -16.02
CA ASP A 103 -3.71 14.86 -16.04
C ASP A 103 -2.96 14.66 -14.71
N ARG A 104 -3.71 14.48 -13.62
CA ARG A 104 -3.17 14.19 -12.30
C ARG A 104 -2.41 12.87 -12.31
N LYS A 105 -1.23 12.88 -11.69
CA LYS A 105 -0.37 11.71 -11.52
C LYS A 105 -0.47 11.18 -10.09
N PHE A 106 -0.57 9.87 -9.95
CA PHE A 106 -0.73 9.15 -8.68
C PHE A 106 0.58 8.43 -8.36
N ARG A 107 1.62 9.17 -7.96
CA ARG A 107 3.00 8.69 -7.77
C ARG A 107 3.43 8.55 -6.32
N ASP A 108 2.58 8.88 -5.39
CA ASP A 108 2.91 8.80 -3.96
C ASP A 108 2.48 7.45 -3.39
N PRO A 109 3.42 6.51 -3.12
CA PRO A 109 3.11 5.21 -2.55
C PRO A 109 2.75 5.28 -1.06
N SER A 110 2.91 6.46 -0.42
CA SER A 110 2.48 6.68 0.96
C SER A 110 1.04 7.15 1.07
N ALA A 111 0.47 7.65 -0.02
CA ALA A 111 -0.84 8.30 0.01
C ALA A 111 -1.99 7.32 -0.21
N TRP A 112 -3.02 7.46 0.62
CA TRP A 112 -4.34 6.93 0.35
C TRP A 112 -5.14 7.92 -0.50
N TYR A 113 -5.70 7.45 -1.60
CA TYR A 113 -6.57 8.21 -2.49
C TYR A 113 -7.99 7.68 -2.39
N HIS A 114 -8.95 8.54 -2.08
CA HIS A 114 -10.36 8.22 -2.23
C HIS A 114 -10.79 8.50 -3.66
N ILE A 115 -11.16 7.46 -4.40
CA ILE A 115 -11.58 7.54 -5.80
C ILE A 115 -13.08 7.29 -5.86
N VAL A 116 -13.83 8.25 -6.42
CA VAL A 116 -15.25 8.08 -6.70
C VAL A 116 -15.50 8.34 -8.17
N ILE A 117 -16.20 7.40 -8.83
CA ILE A 117 -16.66 7.56 -10.20
C ILE A 117 -18.17 7.37 -10.23
N ALA A 118 -18.88 8.43 -10.59
CA ALA A 118 -20.32 8.43 -10.72
C ALA A 118 -20.72 8.55 -12.20
N GLN A 119 -21.45 7.57 -12.70
CA GLN A 119 -22.01 7.58 -14.04
C GLN A 119 -23.52 7.80 -13.99
N ASP A 120 -24.02 8.72 -14.82
CA ASP A 120 -25.42 8.91 -15.14
C ASP A 120 -25.55 9.34 -16.61
N THR A 121 -25.69 8.38 -17.49
CA THR A 121 -25.74 8.67 -18.93
C THR A 121 -27.05 9.31 -19.38
N THR A 122 -28.02 9.50 -18.50
CA THR A 122 -29.29 10.20 -18.82
C THR A 122 -29.13 11.72 -18.86
N GLN A 123 -27.98 12.22 -18.41
CA GLN A 123 -27.68 13.66 -18.39
C GLN A 123 -27.51 14.22 -19.81
N ALA A 124 -28.17 15.37 -20.05
CA ALA A 124 -28.08 16.06 -21.35
C ALA A 124 -26.64 16.56 -21.62
N VAL A 125 -25.97 17.08 -20.58
CA VAL A 125 -24.60 17.60 -20.68
C VAL A 125 -23.59 16.45 -20.61
N SER A 126 -22.74 16.30 -21.61
CA SER A 126 -21.80 15.16 -21.73
C SER A 126 -20.90 14.99 -20.51
N ARG A 127 -20.33 16.09 -20.00
CA ARG A 127 -19.44 16.08 -18.81
C ARG A 127 -20.15 15.69 -17.51
N GLU A 128 -21.47 15.71 -17.47
CA GLU A 128 -22.25 15.26 -16.30
C GLU A 128 -22.60 13.78 -16.38
N ARG A 129 -22.40 13.12 -17.52
CA ARG A 129 -22.66 11.68 -17.69
C ARG A 129 -21.67 10.80 -16.98
N VAL A 130 -20.42 11.27 -16.81
CA VAL A 130 -19.40 10.62 -15.99
C VAL A 130 -18.64 11.68 -15.22
N ARG A 131 -18.54 11.51 -13.92
CA ARG A 131 -17.83 12.42 -13.02
C ARG A 131 -16.82 11.63 -12.21
N ILE A 132 -15.57 12.05 -12.23
CA ILE A 132 -14.46 11.45 -11.47
C ILE A 132 -14.11 12.41 -10.34
N TYR A 133 -13.93 11.87 -9.15
CA TYR A 133 -13.52 12.64 -7.98
C TYR A 133 -12.33 11.94 -7.30
N VAL A 134 -11.41 12.74 -6.77
CA VAL A 134 -10.28 12.28 -5.97
C VAL A 134 -10.24 13.10 -4.69
N ASN A 135 -10.27 12.41 -3.54
CA ASN A 135 -10.27 13.03 -2.22
C ASN A 135 -11.34 14.15 -2.08
N GLY A 136 -12.56 13.85 -2.51
CA GLY A 136 -13.69 14.78 -2.44
C GLY A 136 -13.75 15.84 -3.54
N VAL A 137 -12.69 16.01 -4.34
CA VAL A 137 -12.58 17.05 -5.35
C VAL A 137 -12.84 16.48 -6.76
N ARG A 138 -13.70 17.14 -7.54
CA ARG A 138 -14.00 16.73 -8.92
C ARG A 138 -12.78 16.97 -9.82
N GLU A 139 -12.38 15.95 -10.58
CA GLU A 139 -11.39 16.08 -11.65
C GLU A 139 -12.02 16.80 -12.85
N THR A 140 -11.31 17.80 -13.34
CA THR A 140 -11.75 18.63 -14.48
C THR A 140 -10.68 18.76 -15.57
N SER A 141 -9.50 18.20 -15.35
CA SER A 141 -8.38 18.21 -16.29
C SER A 141 -8.04 16.78 -16.71
N PHE A 142 -8.10 16.52 -18.01
CA PHE A 142 -7.91 15.19 -18.58
C PHE A 142 -6.98 15.26 -19.80
N SER A 143 -6.03 14.37 -19.88
CA SER A 143 -5.15 14.18 -21.04
C SER A 143 -5.90 13.51 -22.21
N SER A 144 -6.94 12.75 -21.90
CA SER A 144 -7.91 12.23 -22.89
C SER A 144 -9.32 12.34 -22.30
N GLU A 145 -10.26 12.85 -23.13
CA GLU A 145 -11.61 13.15 -22.68
C GLU A 145 -12.65 12.73 -23.73
N THR A 146 -13.24 11.55 -23.54
CA THR A 146 -14.35 11.04 -24.34
C THR A 146 -15.49 10.60 -23.42
N TYR A 147 -16.63 11.28 -23.49
CA TYR A 147 -17.82 10.96 -22.71
C TYR A 147 -18.78 10.08 -23.49
N PRO A 148 -19.54 9.20 -22.83
CA PRO A 148 -20.54 8.36 -23.48
C PRO A 148 -21.67 9.22 -24.11
N SER A 149 -22.35 8.65 -25.09
CA SER A 149 -23.57 9.26 -25.60
C SER A 149 -24.68 9.32 -24.53
N GLU A 150 -25.64 10.20 -24.71
CA GLU A 150 -26.82 10.22 -23.86
C GLU A 150 -27.57 8.87 -23.94
N ASN A 151 -28.02 8.38 -22.76
CA ASN A 151 -28.65 7.08 -22.59
C ASN A 151 -27.78 5.86 -22.97
N TYR A 152 -26.47 6.02 -23.03
CA TYR A 152 -25.53 4.94 -23.24
C TYR A 152 -25.71 3.83 -22.20
N GLN A 153 -25.73 2.57 -22.67
CA GLN A 153 -25.80 1.38 -21.82
C GLN A 153 -24.38 0.86 -21.60
N GLY A 154 -23.80 1.20 -20.45
CA GLY A 154 -22.46 0.79 -20.07
C GLY A 154 -22.27 -0.74 -19.95
N TYR A 155 -21.07 -1.17 -19.60
CA TYR A 155 -20.75 -2.60 -19.48
C TYR A 155 -20.72 -3.11 -18.04
N PHE A 156 -20.74 -2.25 -17.03
CA PHE A 156 -21.01 -2.68 -15.66
C PHE A 156 -22.50 -3.02 -15.47
N ASN A 157 -22.83 -3.77 -14.42
CA ASN A 157 -24.17 -4.30 -14.13
C ASN A 157 -24.73 -5.30 -15.16
N THR A 158 -23.85 -5.96 -15.90
CA THR A 158 -24.21 -7.06 -16.82
C THR A 158 -24.00 -8.42 -16.17
N THR A 159 -24.49 -9.49 -16.81
CA THR A 159 -24.30 -10.87 -16.36
C THR A 159 -22.94 -11.46 -16.74
N SER A 160 -21.96 -10.63 -17.05
CA SER A 160 -20.57 -11.04 -17.30
C SER A 160 -19.74 -10.91 -16.03
N LEU A 161 -18.58 -11.55 -16.00
CA LEU A 161 -17.66 -11.50 -14.87
C LEU A 161 -17.15 -10.07 -14.65
N HIS A 162 -17.26 -9.59 -13.42
CA HIS A 162 -16.66 -8.36 -12.93
C HIS A 162 -15.49 -8.71 -12.00
N ASP A 163 -14.36 -8.07 -12.19
CA ASP A 163 -13.15 -8.31 -11.41
C ASP A 163 -12.72 -7.06 -10.62
N ILE A 164 -12.16 -7.28 -9.43
CA ILE A 164 -11.44 -6.29 -8.63
C ILE A 164 -9.97 -6.72 -8.62
N GLY A 165 -9.07 -5.77 -8.83
CA GLY A 165 -7.61 -5.99 -8.81
C GLY A 165 -7.03 -6.53 -10.12
N VAL A 166 -7.84 -6.74 -11.17
CA VAL A 166 -7.39 -7.33 -12.43
C VAL A 166 -8.38 -7.04 -13.55
N SER A 167 -7.99 -7.29 -14.81
CA SER A 167 -8.91 -7.37 -15.95
C SER A 167 -8.65 -8.61 -16.81
N ARG A 168 -9.65 -9.03 -17.60
CA ARG A 168 -9.58 -10.22 -18.45
C ARG A 168 -9.88 -9.89 -19.93
N PRO A 169 -9.05 -9.07 -20.59
CA PRO A 169 -9.25 -8.83 -22.01
C PRO A 169 -9.15 -10.15 -22.79
N SER A 170 -10.18 -10.46 -23.58
CA SER A 170 -10.26 -11.70 -24.36
C SER A 170 -10.10 -13.00 -23.52
N GLY A 171 -10.49 -12.96 -22.24
CA GLY A 171 -10.43 -14.11 -21.33
C GLY A 171 -9.08 -14.32 -20.63
N SER A 172 -8.02 -13.62 -21.04
CA SER A 172 -6.72 -13.69 -20.37
C SER A 172 -6.61 -12.67 -19.26
N ILE A 173 -6.16 -13.11 -18.08
CA ILE A 173 -5.97 -12.24 -16.93
C ILE A 173 -4.75 -11.36 -17.15
N SER A 174 -4.86 -10.06 -16.87
CA SER A 174 -3.76 -9.09 -17.01
C SER A 174 -3.92 -7.87 -16.10
N GLY A 175 -2.84 -7.12 -15.92
CA GLY A 175 -2.85 -5.84 -15.23
C GLY A 175 -3.23 -5.95 -13.75
N TYR A 176 -2.66 -6.95 -13.07
CA TYR A 176 -2.85 -7.10 -11.63
C TYR A 176 -2.49 -5.82 -10.90
N PHE A 177 -3.35 -5.41 -9.98
CA PHE A 177 -3.10 -4.30 -9.07
C PHE A 177 -2.10 -4.73 -8.00
N ASP A 178 -1.16 -3.86 -7.68
CA ASP A 178 -0.29 -3.97 -6.51
C ASP A 178 -0.56 -2.77 -5.60
N GLY A 179 -0.83 -3.02 -4.33
CA GLY A 179 -1.17 -2.00 -3.35
C GLY A 179 -2.32 -2.42 -2.44
N TYR A 180 -3.10 -1.44 -1.98
CA TYR A 180 -4.13 -1.65 -0.96
C TYR A 180 -5.45 -1.03 -1.40
N MET A 181 -6.55 -1.70 -1.06
CA MET A 181 -7.91 -1.18 -1.23
C MET A 181 -8.70 -1.33 0.06
N ALA A 182 -9.51 -0.31 0.38
CA ALA A 182 -10.42 -0.31 1.51
C ALA A 182 -11.75 0.33 1.11
N GLU A 183 -12.83 -0.05 1.79
CA GLU A 183 -14.16 0.52 1.58
C GLU A 183 -14.57 0.48 0.11
N ILE A 184 -14.56 -0.70 -0.51
CA ILE A 184 -14.88 -0.85 -1.92
C ILE A 184 -16.40 -0.92 -2.07
N ASN A 185 -17.00 0.14 -2.56
CA ASN A 185 -18.43 0.29 -2.75
C ASN A 185 -18.80 0.34 -4.24
N PHE A 186 -19.85 -0.37 -4.60
CA PHE A 186 -20.51 -0.20 -5.89
C PHE A 186 -22.02 -0.02 -5.67
N LEU A 187 -22.57 1.06 -6.19
CA LEU A 187 -23.98 1.41 -6.06
C LEU A 187 -24.67 1.23 -7.40
N ASP A 188 -25.60 0.30 -7.48
CA ASP A 188 -26.41 0.03 -8.67
C ASP A 188 -27.65 0.91 -8.69
N GLY A 189 -27.75 1.76 -9.70
CA GLY A 189 -28.88 2.67 -9.88
C GLY A 189 -28.71 4.07 -9.27
N TYR A 190 -27.58 4.37 -8.64
CA TYR A 190 -27.32 5.65 -7.99
C TYR A 190 -26.03 6.29 -8.51
N ALA A 191 -26.06 7.58 -8.85
CA ALA A 191 -24.91 8.38 -9.29
C ALA A 191 -24.61 9.49 -8.29
N TYR A 192 -23.97 9.11 -7.17
CA TYR A 192 -23.69 10.00 -6.04
C TYR A 192 -22.32 10.67 -6.17
N ASP A 193 -22.20 11.83 -5.54
CA ASP A 193 -20.93 12.52 -5.35
C ASP A 193 -20.16 11.98 -4.12
N PRO A 194 -18.89 12.38 -3.89
CA PRO A 194 -18.08 11.82 -2.83
C PRO A 194 -18.55 12.11 -1.41
N SER A 195 -19.44 13.07 -1.18
CA SER A 195 -19.93 13.44 0.16
C SER A 195 -20.75 12.36 0.85
N TYR A 196 -21.15 11.34 0.10
CA TYR A 196 -21.78 10.13 0.64
C TYR A 196 -20.79 9.18 1.31
N PHE A 197 -19.51 9.23 0.96
CA PHE A 197 -18.44 8.28 1.39
C PHE A 197 -17.32 8.96 2.16
N GLY A 198 -17.31 10.27 2.21
CA GLY A 198 -16.28 11.05 2.90
C GLY A 198 -16.76 12.49 3.15
N GLU A 199 -15.94 13.22 3.87
CA GLU A 199 -16.16 14.62 4.17
C GLU A 199 -14.84 15.36 4.41
N PHE A 200 -14.81 16.66 4.28
CA PHE A 200 -13.67 17.46 4.72
C PHE A 200 -13.71 17.59 6.25
N LYS A 201 -12.60 17.24 6.88
CA LYS A 201 -12.45 17.42 8.32
C LYS A 201 -12.62 18.90 8.66
N GLU A 202 -13.45 19.18 9.66
CA GLU A 202 -13.77 20.53 10.08
C GLU A 202 -12.51 21.39 10.29
N ASN A 203 -12.51 22.60 9.74
CA ASN A 203 -11.42 23.58 9.78
C ASN A 203 -10.10 23.12 9.13
N THR A 204 -10.16 22.13 8.24
CA THR A 204 -9.00 21.66 7.47
C THR A 204 -9.42 21.35 6.03
N ASP A 205 -8.43 21.22 5.13
CA ASP A 205 -8.65 20.72 3.76
C ASP A 205 -8.37 19.19 3.67
N ILE A 206 -8.42 18.48 4.80
CA ILE A 206 -8.15 17.04 4.85
C ILE A 206 -9.45 16.28 4.57
N TRP A 207 -9.45 15.47 3.52
CA TRP A 207 -10.54 14.56 3.20
C TRP A 207 -10.47 13.31 4.07
N ILE A 208 -11.54 12.99 4.78
CA ILE A 208 -11.63 11.84 5.69
C ILE A 208 -12.79 10.93 5.30
N PRO A 209 -12.74 9.63 5.62
CA PRO A 209 -13.82 8.70 5.32
C PRO A 209 -15.07 8.95 6.15
N LYS A 210 -16.22 8.59 5.55
CA LYS A 210 -17.54 8.61 6.15
C LYS A 210 -18.26 7.33 5.77
N GLU A 211 -18.98 6.76 6.71
CA GLU A 211 -19.80 5.57 6.47
C GLU A 211 -20.92 5.85 5.47
N TYR A 212 -21.04 4.98 4.47
CA TYR A 212 -22.20 5.01 3.57
C TYR A 212 -23.33 4.19 4.18
N THR A 213 -24.49 4.81 4.38
CA THR A 213 -25.68 4.19 5.01
C THR A 213 -26.87 4.09 4.06
N GLY A 214 -26.65 4.33 2.76
CA GLY A 214 -27.71 4.28 1.75
C GLY A 214 -27.96 2.90 1.17
N SER A 215 -28.78 2.84 0.13
CA SER A 215 -29.07 1.61 -0.62
C SER A 215 -28.00 1.30 -1.65
N TYR A 216 -27.60 0.03 -1.77
CA TYR A 216 -26.64 -0.43 -2.76
C TYR A 216 -27.28 -0.82 -4.12
N GLY A 217 -28.62 -1.01 -4.17
CA GLY A 217 -29.29 -1.56 -5.35
C GLY A 217 -29.04 -3.06 -5.53
N THR A 218 -29.55 -3.67 -6.58
CA THR A 218 -29.56 -5.14 -6.72
C THR A 218 -28.18 -5.76 -6.92
N ASN A 219 -27.36 -5.17 -7.81
CA ASN A 219 -26.00 -5.67 -8.08
C ASN A 219 -24.91 -4.92 -7.25
N GLY A 220 -25.33 -3.96 -6.45
CA GLY A 220 -24.42 -3.22 -5.60
C GLY A 220 -23.79 -4.09 -4.50
N PHE A 221 -22.60 -3.70 -4.04
CA PHE A 221 -21.84 -4.41 -3.03
C PHE A 221 -21.01 -3.45 -2.15
N TYR A 222 -20.58 -3.95 -1.00
CA TYR A 222 -19.68 -3.26 -0.08
C TYR A 222 -18.66 -4.26 0.48
N ILE A 223 -17.40 -4.14 0.08
CA ILE A 223 -16.31 -5.01 0.49
C ILE A 223 -15.37 -4.23 1.41
N THR A 224 -15.22 -4.70 2.64
CA THR A 224 -14.38 -4.09 3.69
C THR A 224 -13.08 -4.83 3.91
N GLY A 225 -13.03 -6.14 3.57
CA GLY A 225 -11.96 -7.04 3.96
C GLY A 225 -11.95 -7.35 5.47
N SER A 226 -13.02 -7.10 6.22
CA SER A 226 -13.08 -7.31 7.67
C SER A 226 -13.04 -8.78 8.08
N ASN A 227 -13.51 -9.67 7.21
CA ASN A 227 -13.39 -11.11 7.38
C ASN A 227 -12.15 -11.64 6.64
N SER A 228 -11.06 -11.89 7.38
CA SER A 228 -9.80 -12.40 6.78
C SER A 228 -9.94 -13.77 6.12
N SER A 229 -10.95 -14.56 6.51
CA SER A 229 -11.24 -15.87 5.91
C SER A 229 -12.08 -15.76 4.62
N ALA A 230 -12.69 -14.61 4.37
CA ALA A 230 -13.53 -14.31 3.22
C ALA A 230 -13.37 -12.84 2.80
N LEU A 231 -12.20 -12.47 2.29
CA LEU A 231 -11.85 -11.07 1.96
C LEU A 231 -12.79 -10.42 0.94
N GLY A 232 -13.49 -11.22 0.13
CA GLY A 232 -14.48 -10.77 -0.84
C GLY A 232 -15.91 -10.75 -0.33
N GLU A 233 -16.16 -10.92 0.98
CA GLU A 233 -17.50 -10.89 1.58
C GLU A 233 -18.16 -9.52 1.39
N ASP A 234 -19.43 -9.53 0.98
CA ASP A 234 -20.26 -8.35 0.75
C ASP A 234 -21.03 -7.95 2.00
N PHE A 235 -20.75 -6.79 2.55
CA PHE A 235 -21.42 -6.22 3.72
C PHE A 235 -22.58 -5.27 3.38
N SER A 236 -23.00 -5.19 2.11
CA SER A 236 -24.14 -4.36 1.68
C SER A 236 -25.50 -4.92 2.09
N GLY A 237 -25.55 -6.21 2.46
CA GLY A 237 -26.78 -6.95 2.72
C GLY A 237 -27.41 -7.58 1.47
N ASN A 238 -26.73 -7.52 0.32
CA ASN A 238 -27.22 -8.14 -0.93
C ASN A 238 -26.66 -9.54 -1.17
N ASP A 239 -25.72 -10.01 -0.37
CA ASP A 239 -24.99 -11.28 -0.53
C ASP A 239 -24.27 -11.37 -1.92
N ASN A 240 -23.77 -10.24 -2.38
CA ASN A 240 -23.05 -10.10 -3.64
C ASN A 240 -21.56 -10.39 -3.48
N ASP A 241 -21.23 -11.50 -2.83
CA ASP A 241 -19.87 -11.90 -2.51
C ASP A 241 -18.99 -12.08 -3.75
N TYR A 242 -17.72 -11.69 -3.62
CA TYR A 242 -16.68 -11.90 -4.59
C TYR A 242 -15.80 -13.09 -4.22
N THR A 243 -15.59 -14.00 -5.17
CA THR A 243 -14.64 -15.09 -5.01
C THR A 243 -13.21 -14.57 -5.15
N THR A 244 -12.37 -14.86 -4.17
CA THR A 244 -10.96 -14.47 -4.17
C THR A 244 -10.09 -15.44 -4.96
N GLY A 245 -8.97 -14.95 -5.49
CA GLY A 245 -7.90 -15.76 -6.06
C GLY A 245 -6.57 -15.07 -5.80
N GLY A 246 -5.57 -15.81 -5.34
CA GLY A 246 -4.27 -15.26 -4.96
C GLY A 246 -4.27 -14.39 -3.70
N LEU A 247 -5.41 -14.27 -3.01
CA LEU A 247 -5.54 -13.57 -1.74
C LEU A 247 -5.67 -14.58 -0.60
N ALA A 248 -5.03 -14.30 0.53
CA ALA A 248 -5.00 -15.14 1.72
C ALA A 248 -5.29 -14.30 2.98
N THR A 249 -5.40 -14.95 4.13
CA THR A 249 -5.74 -14.29 5.40
C THR A 249 -4.76 -13.17 5.81
N HIS A 250 -3.50 -13.26 5.42
CA HIS A 250 -2.46 -12.27 5.69
C HIS A 250 -2.57 -11.03 4.78
N ASP A 251 -3.46 -11.04 3.79
CA ASP A 251 -3.75 -9.87 2.96
C ASP A 251 -4.79 -8.93 3.59
N GLN A 252 -5.40 -9.34 4.71
CA GLN A 252 -6.04 -8.38 5.61
C GLN A 252 -4.95 -7.68 6.42
N VAL A 253 -4.82 -6.38 6.25
CA VAL A 253 -3.78 -5.59 6.90
C VAL A 253 -4.36 -4.38 7.62
N LEU A 254 -3.64 -3.87 8.63
CA LEU A 254 -4.06 -2.70 9.42
C LEU A 254 -3.76 -1.36 8.72
N ASP A 255 -3.01 -1.38 7.61
CA ASP A 255 -2.79 -0.17 6.80
C ASP A 255 -4.12 0.29 6.19
N SER A 256 -4.58 1.45 6.56
CA SER A 256 -5.88 1.98 6.13
C SER A 256 -5.83 3.51 6.02
N PRO A 257 -6.82 4.15 5.38
CA PRO A 257 -6.88 5.61 5.29
C PRO A 257 -6.89 6.32 6.64
N THR A 258 -7.36 5.67 7.68
CA THR A 258 -7.41 6.21 9.05
C THR A 258 -6.24 5.74 9.93
N ASN A 259 -5.40 4.85 9.44
CA ASN A 259 -4.22 4.32 10.12
C ASN A 259 -3.13 3.96 9.10
N ASN A 260 -2.55 4.96 8.46
CA ASN A 260 -1.58 4.80 7.38
C ASN A 260 -0.21 4.37 7.90
N PHE A 261 0.35 3.32 7.34
CA PHE A 261 1.65 2.76 7.72
C PHE A 261 2.76 3.11 6.72
N VAL A 262 3.99 3.01 7.20
CA VAL A 262 5.18 3.04 6.36
C VAL A 262 5.15 1.88 5.36
N VAL A 263 5.55 2.15 4.14
CA VAL A 263 5.93 1.16 3.14
C VAL A 263 7.29 1.54 2.57
N MET A 264 7.96 0.65 1.85
CA MET A 264 9.21 1.02 1.17
C MET A 264 8.90 1.89 -0.05
N SER A 265 9.71 2.93 -0.27
CA SER A 265 9.51 3.86 -1.39
C SER A 265 9.84 3.19 -2.72
N SER A 266 8.92 3.18 -3.66
CA SER A 266 9.16 2.76 -5.05
C SER A 266 9.70 3.90 -5.92
N ILE A 267 9.86 5.11 -5.38
CA ILE A 267 10.40 6.28 -6.08
C ILE A 267 11.91 6.39 -5.87
N ASP A 268 12.35 6.22 -4.62
CA ASP A 268 13.76 6.34 -4.21
C ASP A 268 14.50 5.00 -4.26
N PHE A 269 14.14 4.18 -5.22
CA PHE A 269 14.50 2.79 -5.18
C PHE A 269 15.39 2.42 -6.37
N THR A 270 16.52 1.84 -6.09
CA THR A 270 17.44 1.33 -7.12
C THR A 270 17.50 -0.20 -7.12
N TYR A 271 16.46 -0.89 -6.63
CA TYR A 271 16.39 -2.35 -6.55
C TYR A 271 16.08 -3.00 -7.88
N ASP A 272 16.16 -4.34 -7.89
CA ASP A 272 15.72 -5.13 -9.03
C ASP A 272 14.19 -5.30 -9.02
N ALA A 273 13.58 -5.39 -7.84
CA ALA A 273 12.12 -5.40 -7.70
C ALA A 273 11.64 -4.93 -6.32
N ILE A 274 10.44 -4.37 -6.30
CA ILE A 274 9.64 -4.10 -5.11
C ILE A 274 8.26 -4.69 -5.31
N ARG A 275 7.69 -5.33 -4.29
CA ARG A 275 6.50 -6.17 -4.37
C ARG A 275 5.68 -6.12 -3.10
N ASN A 276 4.56 -6.84 -3.11
CA ASN A 276 3.75 -7.10 -1.92
C ASN A 276 3.28 -5.81 -1.25
N GLY A 277 2.69 -4.89 -2.05
CA GLY A 277 2.30 -3.57 -1.55
C GLY A 277 3.46 -2.74 -1.04
N ASN A 278 4.61 -2.83 -1.67
CA ASN A 278 5.87 -2.18 -1.27
C ASN A 278 6.44 -2.63 0.09
N LEU A 279 6.14 -3.84 0.52
CA LEU A 279 6.74 -4.41 1.74
C LEU A 279 7.87 -5.38 1.44
N GLU A 280 7.92 -6.01 0.28
CA GLU A 280 9.02 -6.88 -0.12
C GLU A 280 9.96 -6.18 -1.08
N THR A 281 11.26 -6.30 -0.80
CA THR A 281 12.33 -5.72 -1.60
C THR A 281 13.30 -6.80 -2.03
N ILE A 282 13.66 -6.78 -3.31
CA ILE A 282 14.58 -7.76 -3.91
C ILE A 282 15.71 -7.00 -4.56
N GLY A 283 16.93 -7.38 -4.26
CA GLY A 283 18.14 -6.81 -4.84
C GLY A 283 19.08 -7.86 -5.39
N GLY A 284 19.79 -7.49 -6.43
CA GLY A 284 20.83 -8.26 -7.10
C GLY A 284 22.21 -7.61 -6.99
N ASN A 285 23.00 -7.75 -8.01
CA ASN A 285 24.45 -7.53 -8.04
C ASN A 285 24.97 -6.07 -7.95
N ASN A 286 24.22 -5.07 -7.48
CA ASN A 286 24.63 -3.67 -7.66
C ASN A 286 24.63 -2.78 -6.41
N ASN A 287 24.73 -3.33 -5.19
CA ASN A 287 24.71 -2.52 -3.96
C ASN A 287 23.54 -1.52 -3.91
N LYS A 288 22.35 -2.00 -4.15
CA LYS A 288 21.15 -1.17 -4.24
C LYS A 288 20.42 -1.09 -2.91
N GLY A 289 19.73 0.00 -2.70
CA GLY A 289 18.96 0.20 -1.48
C GLY A 289 17.84 1.19 -1.65
N GLY A 290 17.06 1.40 -0.60
CA GLY A 290 15.99 2.38 -0.58
C GLY A 290 15.45 2.59 0.82
N ARG A 291 14.62 3.59 0.97
CA ARG A 291 14.07 4.04 2.25
C ARG A 291 12.57 3.84 2.35
N GLY A 292 12.07 3.87 3.57
CA GLY A 292 10.63 3.91 3.84
C GLY A 292 10.02 5.27 3.46
N THR A 293 8.71 5.30 3.32
CA THR A 293 7.96 6.49 2.88
C THR A 293 7.81 7.56 3.95
N PHE A 294 8.03 7.26 5.23
CA PHE A 294 7.93 8.21 6.32
C PHE A 294 9.22 8.33 7.11
N GLY A 295 9.57 9.57 7.48
CA GLY A 295 10.63 9.90 8.40
C GLY A 295 10.11 10.29 9.79
N PHE A 296 11.00 10.26 10.77
CA PHE A 296 10.69 10.63 12.15
C PHE A 296 11.86 11.38 12.80
N SER A 297 11.53 12.49 13.46
CA SER A 297 12.49 13.36 14.16
C SER A 297 12.50 13.18 15.68
N SER A 298 11.51 12.49 16.24
CA SER A 298 11.37 12.20 17.68
C SER A 298 10.55 10.95 17.91
N GLY A 299 10.56 10.39 19.13
CA GLY A 299 9.77 9.23 19.51
C GLY A 299 10.52 7.91 19.43
N LYS A 300 9.78 6.82 19.65
CA LYS A 300 10.32 5.46 19.64
C LYS A 300 9.58 4.63 18.58
N PHE A 301 10.34 3.91 17.77
CA PHE A 301 9.83 3.17 16.61
C PHE A 301 10.33 1.74 16.63
N TYR A 302 9.51 0.85 16.09
CA TYR A 302 9.84 -0.56 15.96
C TYR A 302 9.32 -1.08 14.62
N TRP A 303 10.13 -1.90 13.96
CA TRP A 303 9.74 -2.66 12.79
C TRP A 303 10.51 -3.96 12.70
N GLU A 304 10.03 -4.85 11.86
CA GLU A 304 10.64 -6.15 11.58
C GLU A 304 10.90 -6.31 10.09
N MET A 305 11.85 -7.17 9.76
CA MET A 305 12.12 -7.60 8.39
C MET A 305 12.36 -9.10 8.40
N LEU A 306 11.53 -9.87 7.71
CA LEU A 306 11.79 -11.26 7.39
C LEU A 306 12.85 -11.30 6.28
N ALA A 307 13.99 -11.88 6.55
CA ALA A 307 15.03 -12.15 5.57
C ALA A 307 14.61 -13.36 4.71
N THR A 308 13.83 -13.11 3.64
CA THR A 308 13.25 -14.18 2.80
C THR A 308 14.33 -14.94 2.04
N THR A 309 15.30 -14.22 1.50
CA THR A 309 16.47 -14.80 0.84
C THR A 309 17.71 -14.06 1.28
N VAL A 310 18.68 -14.82 1.77
CA VAL A 310 19.95 -14.31 2.25
C VAL A 310 21.06 -14.71 1.29
N SER A 311 21.83 -13.75 0.80
CA SER A 311 23.02 -13.95 -0.03
C SER A 311 24.11 -12.99 0.39
N ASP A 312 25.33 -13.49 0.62
CA ASP A 312 26.53 -12.73 1.00
C ASP A 312 26.35 -11.68 2.12
N GLY A 313 25.47 -12.01 3.08
CA GLY A 313 25.25 -11.11 4.18
C GLY A 313 24.16 -10.05 3.96
N TYR A 314 23.28 -10.23 2.98
CA TYR A 314 22.19 -9.31 2.69
C TYR A 314 20.83 -10.03 2.61
N PRO A 315 19.68 -9.34 2.81
CA PRO A 315 19.53 -7.90 2.97
C PRO A 315 20.04 -7.38 4.32
N GLY A 316 20.54 -6.15 4.33
CA GLY A 316 20.77 -5.34 5.53
C GLY A 316 19.65 -4.33 5.73
N SER A 317 19.43 -3.85 6.96
CA SER A 317 18.46 -2.80 7.24
C SER A 317 18.90 -1.92 8.41
N GLY A 318 18.23 -0.78 8.57
CA GLY A 318 18.50 0.20 9.61
C GLY A 318 17.77 1.50 9.37
N VAL A 319 18.43 2.61 9.65
CA VAL A 319 17.92 3.94 9.36
C VAL A 319 18.87 4.72 8.47
N VAL A 320 18.31 5.53 7.60
CA VAL A 320 19.02 6.58 6.85
C VAL A 320 18.45 7.94 7.22
N TYR A 321 19.23 8.96 6.96
CA TYR A 321 18.84 10.35 7.18
C TYR A 321 18.18 10.93 5.93
N ASP A 322 17.47 12.01 6.06
CA ASP A 322 16.77 12.75 5.00
C ASP A 322 17.68 13.17 3.81
N GLU A 323 18.97 13.37 4.07
CA GLU A 323 19.98 13.68 3.03
C GLU A 323 20.47 12.44 2.25
N PHE A 324 19.83 11.28 2.41
CA PHE A 324 20.23 10.05 1.72
C PHE A 324 20.08 10.17 0.19
N ASP A 325 21.14 9.83 -0.54
CA ASP A 325 21.16 9.71 -1.99
C ASP A 325 20.94 8.24 -2.39
N PRO A 326 19.82 7.88 -3.04
CA PRO A 326 19.51 6.51 -3.42
C PRO A 326 20.48 5.95 -4.49
N ASP A 327 21.15 6.81 -5.25
CA ASP A 327 22.14 6.40 -6.25
C ASP A 327 23.51 6.06 -5.64
N MET A 328 23.69 6.29 -4.33
CA MET A 328 24.90 5.86 -3.65
C MET A 328 24.96 4.34 -3.52
N PRO A 329 26.11 3.72 -3.81
CA PRO A 329 26.29 2.29 -3.61
C PRO A 329 25.97 1.88 -2.19
N ALA A 330 25.10 0.92 -2.02
CA ALA A 330 24.57 0.45 -0.74
C ALA A 330 25.66 -0.07 0.23
N ALA A 331 26.84 -0.44 -0.27
CA ALA A 331 28.02 -0.72 0.56
C ALA A 331 28.38 0.43 1.51
N TYR A 332 27.78 1.60 1.30
CA TYR A 332 28.09 2.82 2.00
C TYR A 332 26.94 3.43 2.82
N ALA A 333 25.77 2.83 2.85
CA ALA A 333 24.71 3.29 3.76
C ALA A 333 25.14 3.28 5.25
N GLY A 334 26.26 2.61 5.52
CA GLY A 334 26.94 2.66 6.80
C GLY A 334 28.45 2.89 6.72
N GLY A 335 29.06 2.87 5.56
CA GLY A 335 30.51 2.93 5.42
C GLY A 335 31.01 4.11 4.60
N GLY A 336 31.32 5.23 5.24
CA GLY A 336 32.09 6.32 4.63
C GLY A 336 31.35 7.58 4.23
N THR A 337 30.04 7.61 4.28
CA THR A 337 29.23 8.81 4.11
C THR A 337 28.32 9.03 5.31
N ASN A 338 28.04 10.28 5.64
CA ASN A 338 27.35 10.69 6.88
C ASN A 338 25.83 10.41 6.90
N HIS A 339 25.32 9.39 6.16
CA HIS A 339 23.91 9.31 5.78
C HIS A 339 23.06 8.28 6.54
N GLY A 340 23.60 7.52 7.49
CA GLY A 340 22.74 6.59 8.21
C GLY A 340 23.42 5.71 9.25
N ALA A 341 22.65 4.85 9.89
CA ALA A 341 23.11 3.80 10.78
C ALA A 341 22.30 2.53 10.51
N GLY A 342 22.99 1.43 10.26
CA GLY A 342 22.34 0.18 9.88
C GLY A 342 23.09 -1.04 10.37
N ALA A 343 22.40 -2.18 10.35
CA ALA A 343 22.98 -3.49 10.54
C ALA A 343 23.03 -4.19 9.19
N SER A 344 24.24 -4.50 8.74
CA SER A 344 24.37 -5.49 7.71
C SER A 344 24.25 -6.86 8.33
N HIS A 345 23.79 -7.80 7.55
CA HIS A 345 23.59 -9.17 7.93
C HIS A 345 24.87 -9.92 8.32
N ASN A 346 26.05 -9.50 7.85
CA ASN A 346 27.34 -10.06 8.28
C ASN A 346 27.85 -9.45 9.59
N GLN A 347 26.92 -8.92 10.44
CA GLN A 347 27.14 -8.51 11.84
C GLN A 347 27.86 -7.19 12.06
N ALA A 348 28.15 -6.45 11.00
CA ALA A 348 28.71 -5.12 11.13
C ALA A 348 27.58 -4.10 11.30
N ILE A 349 27.67 -3.31 12.37
CA ILE A 349 26.85 -2.13 12.54
C ILE A 349 27.67 -0.96 12.06
N TRP A 350 27.06 -0.21 11.19
CA TRP A 350 27.66 0.96 10.60
C TRP A 350 26.94 2.20 11.14
N TYR A 351 27.68 3.16 11.62
CA TYR A 351 27.15 4.48 11.86
C TYR A 351 28.15 5.54 11.47
N LYS A 352 27.62 6.70 11.25
CA LYS A 352 28.28 7.96 10.86
C LYS A 352 29.82 7.92 10.98
N GLN A 353 30.49 7.98 9.86
CA GLN A 353 31.93 8.29 9.72
C GLN A 353 32.97 7.26 10.12
N SER A 354 32.66 6.05 10.53
CA SER A 354 33.73 5.10 10.78
C SER A 354 33.44 3.75 10.17
N SER A 355 34.43 3.22 9.46
CA SER A 355 34.47 1.85 8.99
C SER A 355 34.67 0.83 10.11
N SER A 356 34.59 1.23 11.36
CA SER A 356 34.69 0.38 12.51
C SER A 356 33.31 -0.05 12.99
N GLY A 357 32.69 -0.97 12.25
CA GLY A 357 31.53 -1.69 12.73
C GLY A 357 31.90 -2.57 13.92
N SER A 358 31.00 -2.68 14.88
CA SER A 358 31.12 -3.70 15.92
C SER A 358 30.38 -4.95 15.50
N THR A 359 31.01 -6.11 15.64
CA THR A 359 30.41 -7.39 15.33
C THR A 359 29.62 -7.93 16.52
N TYR A 360 28.34 -8.21 16.35
CA TYR A 360 27.44 -8.67 17.40
C TYR A 360 26.81 -10.04 17.09
N GLY A 361 27.54 -11.11 17.21
CA GLY A 361 27.03 -12.49 17.12
C GLY A 361 26.98 -13.09 15.71
N SER A 362 26.14 -14.08 15.44
CA SER A 362 26.07 -14.83 14.17
C SER A 362 25.21 -14.13 13.12
N ILE A 363 25.52 -14.40 11.88
CA ILE A 363 24.80 -13.96 10.69
C ILE A 363 23.34 -14.46 10.74
N ALA A 364 22.37 -13.68 10.30
CA ALA A 364 21.02 -14.15 10.05
C ALA A 364 20.98 -15.09 8.84
N SER A 365 20.04 -15.99 8.81
CA SER A 365 19.80 -16.95 7.74
C SER A 365 18.47 -16.62 7.04
N SER A 366 18.27 -17.20 5.86
CA SER A 366 16.93 -17.11 5.23
C SER A 366 15.89 -17.71 6.17
N GLY A 367 14.80 -16.98 6.36
CA GLY A 367 13.73 -17.30 7.31
C GLY A 367 13.85 -16.61 8.67
N ASP A 368 14.99 -15.98 8.98
CA ASP A 368 15.14 -15.23 10.22
C ASP A 368 14.39 -13.88 10.16
N ILE A 369 13.85 -13.47 11.31
CA ILE A 369 13.24 -12.17 11.49
C ILE A 369 14.23 -11.23 12.15
N LEU A 370 14.57 -10.16 11.45
CA LEU A 370 15.43 -9.08 11.94
C LEU A 370 14.54 -8.01 12.60
N GLN A 371 14.93 -7.56 13.79
CA GLN A 371 14.17 -6.62 14.59
C GLN A 371 14.94 -5.33 14.79
N TYR A 372 14.28 -4.22 14.60
CA TYR A 372 14.83 -2.88 14.75
C TYR A 372 13.98 -2.07 15.73
N ALA A 373 14.59 -1.61 16.79
CA ALA A 373 13.98 -0.65 17.71
C ALA A 373 14.82 0.63 17.74
N VAL A 374 14.17 1.76 17.56
CA VAL A 374 14.82 3.08 17.48
C VAL A 374 14.24 3.97 18.54
N ASP A 375 15.09 4.49 19.41
CA ASP A 375 14.77 5.57 20.36
C ASP A 375 15.38 6.87 19.82
N ARG A 376 14.58 7.62 19.05
CA ARG A 376 15.03 8.88 18.42
C ARG A 376 15.25 9.99 19.43
N ASP A 377 14.52 9.97 20.53
CA ASP A 377 14.67 10.98 21.61
C ASP A 377 16.04 10.89 22.30
N ASN A 378 16.58 9.67 22.39
CA ASN A 378 17.90 9.40 22.96
C ASN A 378 18.96 9.03 21.90
N ASN A 379 18.63 9.11 20.63
CA ASN A 379 19.51 8.78 19.49
C ASN A 379 20.15 7.38 19.60
N LYS A 380 19.32 6.36 19.89
CA LYS A 380 19.74 4.97 20.07
C LYS A 380 19.07 4.04 19.08
N ILE A 381 19.80 3.03 18.63
CA ILE A 381 19.28 1.94 17.80
C ILE A 381 19.59 0.62 18.50
N TYR A 382 18.61 -0.26 18.46
CA TYR A 382 18.69 -1.65 18.92
C TYR A 382 18.33 -2.54 17.75
N TRP A 383 19.05 -3.63 17.64
CA TRP A 383 18.79 -4.64 16.61
C TRP A 383 18.84 -6.04 17.19
N GLY A 384 17.98 -6.89 16.69
CA GLY A 384 17.85 -8.27 17.15
C GLY A 384 17.56 -9.23 16.00
N VAL A 385 17.64 -10.52 16.32
CA VAL A 385 17.28 -11.61 15.44
C VAL A 385 16.43 -12.60 16.23
N ASN A 386 15.27 -12.96 15.67
CA ASN A 386 14.35 -13.95 16.25
C ASN A 386 14.03 -13.71 17.73
N GLY A 387 13.70 -12.47 18.10
CA GLY A 387 13.34 -12.11 19.47
C GLY A 387 14.50 -11.77 20.40
N THR A 388 15.76 -11.96 19.95
CA THR A 388 16.94 -11.72 20.79
C THR A 388 17.69 -10.49 20.33
N TYR A 389 17.66 -9.41 21.14
CA TYR A 389 18.43 -8.21 20.87
C TYR A 389 19.93 -8.46 21.05
N ARG A 390 20.72 -7.92 20.14
CA ARG A 390 22.20 -7.92 20.21
C ARG A 390 22.69 -6.96 21.29
N ASN A 391 23.96 -7.15 21.70
CA ASN A 391 24.60 -6.36 22.77
C ASN A 391 23.82 -6.36 24.11
N SER A 392 23.10 -7.44 24.40
CA SER A 392 22.18 -7.52 25.56
C SER A 392 21.20 -6.34 25.59
N GLY A 393 20.71 -5.94 24.41
CA GLY A 393 19.87 -4.76 24.23
C GLY A 393 18.54 -4.89 24.95
N ASP A 394 18.18 -3.84 25.68
CA ASP A 394 16.86 -3.63 26.27
C ASP A 394 16.31 -2.28 25.79
N PRO A 395 15.56 -2.25 24.68
CA PRO A 395 14.99 -1.02 24.17
C PRO A 395 14.05 -0.33 25.15
N ALA A 396 13.36 -1.08 25.99
CA ALA A 396 12.43 -0.52 27.00
C ALA A 396 13.18 0.13 28.15
N GLY A 397 14.21 -0.54 28.69
CA GLY A 397 15.07 -0.01 29.72
C GLY A 397 16.14 0.98 29.23
N GLY A 398 16.28 1.10 27.91
CA GLY A 398 17.22 2.05 27.29
C GLY A 398 18.69 1.64 27.39
N SER A 399 19.02 0.36 27.67
CA SER A 399 20.38 -0.15 27.79
C SER A 399 20.78 -1.05 26.64
N GLY A 400 22.09 -1.27 26.41
CA GLY A 400 22.61 -2.20 25.43
C GLY A 400 22.33 -1.83 23.97
N ALA A 401 22.14 -0.56 23.67
CA ALA A 401 22.00 -0.09 22.29
C ALA A 401 23.22 -0.49 21.44
N VAL A 402 22.98 -0.92 20.23
CA VAL A 402 24.05 -1.27 19.28
C VAL A 402 24.66 -0.05 18.61
N ALA A 403 23.90 1.03 18.53
CA ALA A 403 24.34 2.36 18.14
C ALA A 403 23.74 3.39 19.10
N SER A 404 24.52 4.39 19.50
CA SER A 404 24.14 5.45 20.40
C SER A 404 24.86 6.76 20.05
N SER A 405 24.35 7.88 20.55
CA SER A 405 24.96 9.20 20.30
C SER A 405 24.98 9.59 18.81
N LEU A 406 24.00 9.14 18.05
CA LEU A 406 23.81 9.55 16.67
C LEU A 406 23.42 11.03 16.64
N THR A 407 24.16 11.87 15.92
CA THR A 407 24.06 13.33 16.03
C THR A 407 23.37 14.02 14.85
N HIS A 408 22.70 13.28 13.97
CA HIS A 408 21.97 13.90 12.87
C HIS A 408 20.66 14.52 13.35
N TYR A 409 20.38 15.76 12.92
CA TYR A 409 19.24 16.56 13.38
C TYR A 409 17.99 16.44 12.48
N GLY A 410 18.13 15.88 11.28
CA GLY A 410 17.02 15.66 10.36
C GLY A 410 16.16 14.44 10.70
N ASP A 411 15.23 14.13 9.81
CA ASP A 411 14.40 12.95 9.93
C ASP A 411 15.21 11.67 9.69
N TRP A 412 14.86 10.64 10.44
CA TRP A 412 15.34 9.28 10.21
C TRP A 412 14.26 8.48 9.52
N MET A 413 14.65 7.66 8.53
CA MET A 413 13.76 6.80 7.77
C MET A 413 14.21 5.35 7.86
N PRO A 414 13.31 4.37 7.96
CA PRO A 414 13.66 2.97 7.75
C PRO A 414 14.38 2.80 6.41
N TYR A 415 15.33 1.87 6.37
CA TYR A 415 16.17 1.66 5.20
C TYR A 415 16.45 0.18 4.98
N VAL A 416 16.63 -0.20 3.73
CA VAL A 416 17.12 -1.52 3.34
C VAL A 416 18.24 -1.40 2.32
N ASN A 417 19.11 -2.39 2.33
CA ASN A 417 20.28 -2.48 1.49
C ASN A 417 20.45 -3.92 0.99
N HIS A 418 20.70 -4.06 -0.30
CA HIS A 418 21.01 -5.31 -0.97
C HIS A 418 22.42 -5.27 -1.54
N GLY A 419 23.25 -6.24 -1.16
CA GLY A 419 24.69 -6.23 -1.47
C GLY A 419 25.09 -6.54 -2.90
N SER A 420 26.42 -6.45 -3.16
CA SER A 420 26.98 -6.36 -4.51
C SER A 420 27.38 -7.67 -5.17
N ASN A 421 27.40 -8.81 -4.49
CA ASN A 421 28.40 -9.78 -4.93
C ASN A 421 27.91 -11.16 -5.37
N ALA A 422 26.69 -11.54 -5.32
CA ALA A 422 26.35 -12.85 -5.86
C ALA A 422 24.95 -13.34 -5.49
N GLY A 423 24.01 -12.99 -6.25
CA GLY A 423 22.68 -13.55 -6.15
C GLY A 423 21.67 -12.61 -5.53
N SER A 424 20.43 -12.93 -5.76
CA SER A 424 19.31 -12.15 -5.23
C SER A 424 19.23 -12.27 -3.71
N SER A 425 19.13 -11.17 -3.01
CA SER A 425 18.68 -11.13 -1.62
C SER A 425 17.30 -10.52 -1.54
N ALA A 426 16.48 -10.95 -0.59
CA ALA A 426 15.13 -10.46 -0.44
C ALA A 426 14.74 -10.30 1.03
N GLY A 427 13.98 -9.26 1.34
CA GLY A 427 13.45 -9.01 2.67
C GLY A 427 12.04 -8.44 2.62
N THR A 428 11.17 -8.95 3.50
CA THR A 428 9.79 -8.48 3.65
C THR A 428 9.65 -7.73 4.96
N PHE A 429 9.22 -6.48 4.88
CA PHE A 429 9.06 -5.58 6.02
C PHE A 429 7.68 -5.69 6.66
N ASN A 430 7.66 -5.53 7.98
CA ASN A 430 6.46 -5.27 8.76
C ASN A 430 6.70 -4.07 9.67
N PHE A 431 6.01 -2.98 9.39
CA PHE A 431 6.01 -1.76 10.21
C PHE A 431 4.86 -1.74 11.23
N GLY A 432 4.17 -2.88 11.42
CA GLY A 432 3.04 -3.07 12.31
C GLY A 432 1.70 -3.32 11.61
N GLN A 433 1.65 -3.24 10.28
CA GLN A 433 0.43 -3.46 9.50
C GLN A 433 0.04 -4.93 9.35
N ASP A 434 0.99 -5.85 9.42
CA ASP A 434 0.75 -7.28 9.32
C ASP A 434 0.86 -7.96 10.70
N GLY A 435 -0.28 -8.37 11.24
CA GLY A 435 -0.34 -9.04 12.53
C GLY A 435 0.07 -10.51 12.52
N THR A 436 0.46 -11.05 11.36
CA THR A 436 0.86 -12.47 11.22
C THR A 436 2.34 -12.70 11.48
N PHE A 437 3.17 -11.66 11.55
CA PHE A 437 4.55 -11.76 12.02
C PHE A 437 4.56 -12.22 13.49
N GLU A 438 5.12 -13.42 13.73
CA GLU A 438 5.01 -14.08 15.02
C GLU A 438 5.77 -13.39 16.15
N ILE A 439 6.90 -12.74 15.86
CA ILE A 439 7.77 -12.13 16.88
C ILE A 439 7.17 -10.85 17.43
N GLY A 440 6.57 -10.01 16.61
CA GLY A 440 5.85 -8.82 17.09
C GLY A 440 4.75 -9.14 18.09
N ARG A 441 4.16 -10.33 18.02
CA ARG A 441 3.21 -10.85 19.01
C ARG A 441 3.89 -11.28 20.32
N ALA A 442 5.04 -11.91 20.26
CA ALA A 442 5.75 -12.39 21.44
C ALA A 442 6.30 -11.23 22.29
N SER A 443 6.91 -10.23 21.65
CA SER A 443 7.45 -9.05 22.35
C SER A 443 6.37 -8.17 22.98
N CYS A 444 5.14 -8.22 22.48
CA CYS A 444 3.99 -7.53 23.06
C CYS A 444 3.38 -8.27 24.28
N ARG A 445 3.61 -9.58 24.42
CA ARG A 445 3.05 -10.37 25.54
C ARG A 445 3.91 -10.34 26.80
N GLU A 446 5.20 -10.13 26.69
CA GLU A 446 6.12 -10.18 27.84
C GLU A 446 6.28 -8.83 28.59
N ARG A 447 5.52 -7.79 28.23
CA ARG A 447 5.68 -6.45 28.83
C ARG A 447 4.38 -5.86 29.34
N VAL A 448 3.62 -6.66 30.07
CA VAL A 448 2.57 -6.17 30.94
C VAL A 448 3.00 -6.39 32.39
#